data_130558044f8d2a609a7255c585831325
#
_entry.id   130558044f8d2a609a7255c585831325
#
_cell.length_a   1.000
_cell.length_b   1.000
_cell.length_c   1.000
_cell.angle_alpha   90.00
_cell.angle_beta   90.00
_cell.angle_gamma   90.00
#
_symmetry.space_group_name_H-M   'P 1'
#
loop_
_entity.id
_entity.type
_entity.pdbx_description
1 polymer ?
#
loop_
_entity_poly.entity_id
_entity_poly.type
_entity_poly.pdbx_seq_one_letter_code
_entity_poly.pdbx_strand_id
1 'polypeptide(L)'
;MPKIAVAGGEIYYEESGKGPPLIFVSGLNGVGRYWEPQVPVFSSRFRVITYDQRGTGASDRLQRQFSVDQMAADLAGLMDALRIPRAHLVGLSTGGAIGQTLAIEQPGRIERLVMCSTWTHCDPWFRRLFEARRLMYQQAGSELHATFHPLWLYPPDYVNGHDGELDEERRRSVAGAPPVEISVGRINALLAFDRRAGLARIQAPTLIIASDNDFVTPSYHAEALGRAIPGARTVILRGGGHSISKTRTGEFNRLVLEFLEG
;
A
#
# COMPACT_ATOMS: atom_id res chain seq x y z
N MET A 1 -9.03 20.32 -6.32
CA MET A 1 -8.67 19.07 -5.62
C MET A 1 -7.70 19.43 -4.51
N PRO A 2 -7.96 19.06 -3.26
CA PRO A 2 -7.16 19.54 -2.14
C PRO A 2 -5.75 18.96 -2.19
N LYS A 3 -4.75 19.82 -2.11
CA LYS A 3 -3.36 19.49 -1.87
C LYS A 3 -2.93 20.14 -0.57
N ILE A 4 -2.03 19.50 0.12
CA ILE A 4 -1.51 19.97 1.39
C ILE A 4 0.01 19.92 1.37
N ALA A 5 0.65 20.99 1.88
CA ALA A 5 2.10 21.05 1.96
C ALA A 5 2.61 20.13 3.07
N VAL A 6 3.61 19.33 2.73
CA VAL A 6 4.42 18.53 3.66
C VAL A 6 5.89 18.85 3.41
N ALA A 7 6.77 18.40 4.30
CA ALA A 7 8.20 18.62 4.10
C ALA A 7 8.65 18.05 2.72
N GLY A 8 9.10 18.94 1.83
CA GLY A 8 9.64 18.59 0.50
C GLY A 8 8.63 18.49 -0.63
N GLY A 9 7.39 18.98 -0.49
CA GLY A 9 6.42 19.06 -1.59
C GLY A 9 4.97 19.08 -1.16
N GLU A 10 4.07 18.86 -2.11
CA GLU A 10 2.62 18.81 -1.89
C GLU A 10 2.07 17.40 -2.08
N ILE A 11 1.17 17.00 -1.20
CA ILE A 11 0.43 15.73 -1.27
C ILE A 11 -1.04 16.01 -1.59
N TYR A 12 -1.53 15.35 -2.65
CA TYR A 12 -2.95 15.27 -2.94
C TYR A 12 -3.61 14.24 -2.03
N TYR A 13 -4.77 14.59 -1.47
CA TYR A 13 -5.56 13.70 -0.63
C TYR A 13 -7.06 13.87 -0.86
N GLU A 14 -7.82 12.89 -0.46
CA GLU A 14 -9.28 12.93 -0.40
C GLU A 14 -9.74 12.53 1.00
N GLU A 15 -10.86 13.10 1.42
CA GLU A 15 -11.44 12.85 2.72
C GLU A 15 -12.93 12.54 2.58
N SER A 16 -13.41 11.51 3.27
CA SER A 16 -14.81 11.09 3.25
C SER A 16 -15.25 10.59 4.62
N GLY A 17 -16.50 10.91 4.98
CA GLY A 17 -17.08 10.47 6.25
C GLY A 17 -16.66 11.33 7.45
N LYS A 18 -17.07 10.88 8.63
CA LYS A 18 -16.79 11.50 9.94
C LYS A 18 -16.53 10.40 10.97
N GLY A 19 -15.81 10.72 12.04
CA GLY A 19 -15.47 9.75 13.10
C GLY A 19 -13.97 9.63 13.34
N PRO A 20 -13.50 8.52 13.93
CA PRO A 20 -12.08 8.26 14.12
C PRO A 20 -11.32 8.28 12.79
N PRO A 21 -10.11 8.86 12.72
CA PRO A 21 -9.34 8.91 11.48
C PRO A 21 -8.90 7.50 11.04
N LEU A 22 -9.11 7.21 9.77
CA LEU A 22 -8.66 5.99 9.09
C LEU A 22 -7.91 6.38 7.81
N ILE A 23 -6.65 6.00 7.69
CA ILE A 23 -5.83 6.30 6.51
C ILE A 23 -5.59 5.03 5.72
N PHE A 24 -5.96 5.05 4.44
CA PHE A 24 -5.64 4.00 3.50
C PHE A 24 -4.35 4.34 2.73
N VAL A 25 -3.40 3.42 2.73
CA VAL A 25 -2.08 3.59 2.11
C VAL A 25 -1.90 2.56 0.99
N SER A 26 -1.79 3.04 -0.23
CA SER A 26 -1.70 2.21 -1.44
C SER A 26 -0.33 1.56 -1.63
N GLY A 27 -0.26 0.59 -2.55
CA GLY A 27 0.97 -0.11 -2.95
C GLY A 27 1.95 0.75 -3.78
N LEU A 28 2.75 0.10 -4.62
CA LEU A 28 3.82 0.76 -5.40
C LEU A 28 3.34 1.91 -6.29
N ASN A 29 2.18 1.78 -6.91
CA ASN A 29 1.62 2.84 -7.78
C ASN A 29 1.19 4.09 -6.98
N GLY A 30 0.97 3.96 -5.68
CA GLY A 30 0.86 5.06 -4.74
C GLY A 30 -0.39 5.92 -4.84
N VAL A 31 -1.40 5.56 -5.65
CA VAL A 31 -2.59 6.38 -5.88
C VAL A 31 -3.73 6.05 -4.93
N GLY A 32 -4.34 7.06 -4.32
CA GLY A 32 -5.45 6.93 -3.37
C GLY A 32 -6.69 6.25 -3.96
N ARG A 33 -6.94 6.46 -5.26
CA ARG A 33 -8.02 5.83 -6.03
C ARG A 33 -8.06 4.30 -5.89
N TYR A 34 -6.95 3.64 -5.63
CA TYR A 34 -6.93 2.20 -5.40
C TYR A 34 -8.00 1.75 -4.39
N TRP A 35 -8.33 2.60 -3.42
CA TRP A 35 -9.23 2.32 -2.31
C TRP A 35 -10.69 2.74 -2.55
N GLU A 36 -11.04 3.20 -3.78
CA GLU A 36 -12.42 3.56 -4.12
C GLU A 36 -13.46 2.49 -3.72
N PRO A 37 -13.21 1.17 -3.86
CA PRO A 37 -14.18 0.16 -3.42
C PRO A 37 -14.39 0.08 -1.90
N GLN A 38 -13.41 0.53 -1.10
CA GLN A 38 -13.46 0.51 0.36
C GLN A 38 -14.11 1.77 0.94
N VAL A 39 -13.87 2.94 0.31
CA VAL A 39 -14.29 4.24 0.85
C VAL A 39 -15.76 4.28 1.27
N PRO A 40 -16.77 3.83 0.48
CA PRO A 40 -18.17 3.92 0.86
C PRO A 40 -18.49 3.13 2.14
N VAL A 41 -17.88 1.97 2.32
CA VAL A 41 -18.11 1.09 3.48
C VAL A 41 -17.53 1.72 4.74
N PHE A 42 -16.28 2.19 4.68
CA PHE A 42 -15.57 2.70 5.85
C PHE A 42 -15.98 4.14 6.22
N SER A 43 -16.34 4.98 5.24
CA SER A 43 -16.75 6.38 5.49
C SER A 43 -18.08 6.50 6.26
N SER A 44 -18.84 5.43 6.38
CA SER A 44 -20.02 5.39 7.24
C SER A 44 -19.68 5.44 8.74
N ARG A 45 -18.45 5.12 9.13
CA ARG A 45 -18.00 4.96 10.52
C ARG A 45 -16.72 5.72 10.87
N PHE A 46 -15.89 6.02 9.86
CA PHE A 46 -14.59 6.64 10.02
C PHE A 46 -14.47 7.92 9.18
N ARG A 47 -13.61 8.83 9.62
CA ARG A 47 -13.05 9.87 8.78
C ARG A 47 -11.97 9.22 7.91
N VAL A 48 -12.33 8.80 6.71
CA VAL A 48 -11.46 8.09 5.77
C VAL A 48 -10.61 9.09 5.00
N ILE A 49 -9.31 8.87 4.99
CA ILE A 49 -8.33 9.62 4.20
C ILE A 49 -7.67 8.67 3.20
N THR A 50 -7.70 9.03 1.92
CA THR A 50 -6.88 8.43 0.88
C THR A 50 -5.96 9.50 0.31
N TYR A 51 -4.79 9.13 -0.19
CA TYR A 51 -3.83 10.09 -0.73
C TYR A 51 -2.98 9.49 -1.84
N ASP A 52 -2.49 10.35 -2.70
CA ASP A 52 -1.48 9.98 -3.68
C ASP A 52 -0.10 10.18 -3.05
N GLN A 53 0.70 9.13 -3.02
CA GLN A 53 2.06 9.21 -2.50
C GLN A 53 2.91 10.13 -3.38
N ARG A 54 3.90 10.78 -2.80
CA ARG A 54 4.82 11.62 -3.56
C ARG A 54 5.40 10.87 -4.76
N GLY A 55 5.46 11.52 -5.90
CA GLY A 55 5.88 10.96 -7.17
C GLY A 55 4.74 10.31 -7.97
N THR A 56 3.51 10.25 -7.45
CA THR A 56 2.39 9.57 -8.11
C THR A 56 1.15 10.44 -8.18
N GLY A 57 0.20 10.05 -9.03
CA GLY A 57 -1.11 10.70 -9.14
C GLY A 57 -1.03 12.21 -9.29
N ALA A 58 -1.79 12.92 -8.48
CA ALA A 58 -1.84 14.38 -8.44
C ALA A 58 -0.86 15.01 -7.43
N SER A 59 -0.11 14.21 -6.66
CA SER A 59 0.95 14.69 -5.77
C SER A 59 2.17 15.16 -6.53
N ASP A 60 3.06 15.90 -5.83
CA ASP A 60 4.30 16.41 -6.39
C ASP A 60 5.17 15.28 -6.99
N ARG A 61 5.71 15.52 -8.20
CA ARG A 61 6.53 14.58 -8.97
C ARG A 61 7.99 15.03 -9.18
N LEU A 62 8.47 15.98 -8.39
CA LEU A 62 9.82 16.53 -8.53
C LEU A 62 10.90 15.60 -7.94
N GLN A 63 10.55 14.81 -6.93
CA GLN A 63 11.48 13.89 -6.28
C GLN A 63 11.93 12.77 -7.24
N ARG A 64 13.22 12.41 -7.17
CA ARG A 64 13.84 11.35 -7.97
C ARG A 64 14.41 10.21 -7.13
N GLN A 65 14.74 10.47 -5.88
CA GLN A 65 15.22 9.47 -4.93
C GLN A 65 14.14 9.18 -3.90
N PHE A 66 13.90 7.92 -3.64
CA PHE A 66 12.86 7.46 -2.73
C PHE A 66 13.42 6.46 -1.72
N SER A 67 12.85 6.46 -0.53
CA SER A 67 12.96 5.39 0.45
C SER A 67 11.61 5.15 1.10
N VAL A 68 11.41 3.98 1.69
CA VAL A 68 10.18 3.72 2.47
C VAL A 68 10.13 4.63 3.71
N ASP A 69 11.30 5.01 4.26
CA ASP A 69 11.40 5.99 5.34
C ASP A 69 10.86 7.36 4.94
N GLN A 70 11.24 7.83 3.74
CA GLN A 70 10.71 9.08 3.21
C GLN A 70 9.19 9.00 2.99
N MET A 71 8.69 7.88 2.47
CA MET A 71 7.25 7.69 2.29
C MET A 71 6.50 7.67 3.62
N ALA A 72 7.09 7.11 4.68
CA ALA A 72 6.53 7.14 6.03
C ALA A 72 6.58 8.55 6.65
N ALA A 73 7.65 9.30 6.40
CA ALA A 73 7.75 10.71 6.81
C ALA A 73 6.71 11.58 6.08
N ASP A 74 6.44 11.32 4.81
CA ASP A 74 5.39 12.00 4.05
C ASP A 74 4.00 11.73 4.65
N LEU A 75 3.74 10.48 5.04
CA LEU A 75 2.49 10.12 5.72
C LEU A 75 2.37 10.81 7.08
N ALA A 76 3.42 10.84 7.88
CA ALA A 76 3.45 11.57 9.14
C ALA A 76 3.19 13.08 8.93
N GLY A 77 3.84 13.67 7.93
CA GLY A 77 3.62 15.08 7.54
C GLY A 77 2.19 15.37 7.07
N LEU A 78 1.57 14.45 6.31
CA LEU A 78 0.15 14.54 5.94
C LEU A 78 -0.73 14.50 7.19
N MET A 79 -0.47 13.60 8.13
CA MET A 79 -1.21 13.52 9.39
C MET A 79 -1.09 14.83 10.19
N ASP A 80 0.12 15.40 10.29
CA ASP A 80 0.36 16.66 11.00
C ASP A 80 -0.40 17.82 10.36
N ALA A 81 -0.31 17.95 9.04
CA ALA A 81 -1.00 19.00 8.29
C ALA A 81 -2.53 18.90 8.39
N LEU A 82 -3.07 17.68 8.50
CA LEU A 82 -4.50 17.42 8.73
C LEU A 82 -4.90 17.46 10.22
N ARG A 83 -3.95 17.75 11.13
CA ARG A 83 -4.13 17.77 12.58
C ARG A 83 -4.64 16.42 13.12
N ILE A 84 -4.09 15.34 12.60
CA ILE A 84 -4.39 13.96 13.01
C ILE A 84 -3.23 13.47 13.89
N PRO A 85 -3.36 13.52 15.22
CA PRO A 85 -2.28 13.06 16.09
C PRO A 85 -2.10 11.54 16.06
N ARG A 86 -3.19 10.80 15.83
CA ARG A 86 -3.22 9.33 15.79
C ARG A 86 -4.33 8.85 14.89
N ALA A 87 -4.11 7.77 14.13
CA ALA A 87 -5.08 7.21 13.19
C ALA A 87 -5.02 5.69 13.12
N HIS A 88 -6.11 5.06 12.71
CA HIS A 88 -6.06 3.72 12.14
C HIS A 88 -5.35 3.77 10.78
N LEU A 89 -4.57 2.74 10.46
CA LEU A 89 -3.88 2.64 9.18
C LEU A 89 -4.15 1.30 8.52
N VAL A 90 -4.54 1.35 7.26
CA VAL A 90 -4.70 0.16 6.39
C VAL A 90 -3.76 0.31 5.20
N GLY A 91 -2.72 -0.51 5.15
CA GLY A 91 -1.68 -0.46 4.13
C GLY A 91 -1.60 -1.71 3.27
N LEU A 92 -1.67 -1.54 1.95
CA LEU A 92 -1.44 -2.61 0.99
C LEU A 92 0.01 -2.56 0.48
N SER A 93 0.69 -3.72 0.48
CA SER A 93 2.00 -3.87 -0.16
C SER A 93 2.99 -2.81 0.34
N THR A 94 3.46 -1.88 -0.50
CA THR A 94 4.27 -0.72 -0.09
C THR A 94 3.61 0.06 1.05
N GLY A 95 2.28 0.19 1.04
CA GLY A 95 1.55 0.83 2.13
C GLY A 95 1.70 0.10 3.46
N GLY A 96 1.79 -1.22 3.45
CA GLY A 96 2.11 -2.02 4.65
C GLY A 96 3.54 -1.78 5.14
N ALA A 97 4.51 -1.66 4.22
CA ALA A 97 5.90 -1.31 4.57
C ALA A 97 6.03 0.10 5.14
N ILE A 98 5.26 1.06 4.61
CA ILE A 98 5.13 2.42 5.18
C ILE A 98 4.55 2.36 6.58
N GLY A 99 3.49 1.56 6.78
CA GLY A 99 2.86 1.34 8.08
C GLY A 99 3.82 0.74 9.12
N GLN A 100 4.61 -0.27 8.74
CA GLN A 100 5.67 -0.84 9.58
C GLN A 100 6.64 0.24 10.02
N THR A 101 7.16 1.02 9.06
CA THR A 101 8.13 2.09 9.33
C THR A 101 7.55 3.12 10.30
N LEU A 102 6.36 3.63 10.05
CA LEU A 102 5.72 4.62 10.92
C LEU A 102 5.45 4.05 12.33
N ALA A 103 4.96 2.80 12.42
CA ALA A 103 4.70 2.16 13.71
C ALA A 103 5.96 1.91 14.54
N ILE A 104 7.10 1.68 13.89
CA ILE A 104 8.40 1.48 14.53
C ILE A 104 9.00 2.82 15.00
N GLU A 105 8.98 3.83 14.13
CA GLU A 105 9.66 5.11 14.39
C GLU A 105 8.80 6.07 15.23
N GLN A 106 7.48 5.98 15.13
CA GLN A 106 6.52 6.83 15.83
C GLN A 106 5.34 6.01 16.39
N PRO A 107 5.56 5.15 17.39
CA PRO A 107 4.55 4.17 17.84
C PRO A 107 3.25 4.80 18.34
N GLY A 108 3.27 6.05 18.82
CA GLY A 108 2.08 6.78 19.26
C GLY A 108 1.16 7.26 18.14
N ARG A 109 1.58 7.18 16.86
CA ARG A 109 0.81 7.71 15.72
C ARG A 109 -0.24 6.74 15.18
N ILE A 110 -0.12 5.46 15.47
CA ILE A 110 -1.02 4.43 14.95
C ILE A 110 -1.89 3.86 16.06
N GLU A 111 -3.22 3.94 15.86
CA GLU A 111 -4.22 3.36 16.76
C GLU A 111 -4.32 1.85 16.58
N ARG A 112 -4.57 1.40 15.34
CA ARG A 112 -4.55 0.01 14.89
C ARG A 112 -3.90 -0.05 13.52
N LEU A 113 -3.11 -1.08 13.27
CA LEU A 113 -2.40 -1.29 12.01
C LEU A 113 -2.96 -2.52 11.27
N VAL A 114 -3.44 -2.31 10.06
CA VAL A 114 -3.77 -3.41 9.14
C VAL A 114 -2.74 -3.41 8.02
N MET A 115 -2.08 -4.53 7.84
CA MET A 115 -1.11 -4.76 6.76
C MET A 115 -1.63 -5.84 5.83
N CYS A 116 -1.74 -5.53 4.55
CA CYS A 116 -2.25 -6.43 3.53
C CYS A 116 -1.17 -6.69 2.48
N SER A 117 -0.91 -7.95 2.15
CA SER A 117 0.00 -8.36 1.07
C SER A 117 1.32 -7.59 1.08
N THR A 118 2.06 -7.65 2.20
CA THR A 118 3.29 -6.87 2.42
C THR A 118 4.45 -7.76 2.88
N TRP A 119 5.64 -7.19 3.00
CA TRP A 119 6.89 -7.90 3.32
C TRP A 119 7.69 -7.18 4.41
N THR A 120 8.74 -7.83 4.93
CA THR A 120 9.62 -7.28 5.96
C THR A 120 10.97 -6.82 5.42
N HIS A 121 11.45 -7.48 4.37
CA HIS A 121 12.76 -7.26 3.76
C HIS A 121 12.78 -7.80 2.33
N CYS A 122 13.73 -7.33 1.55
CA CYS A 122 13.96 -7.79 0.18
C CYS A 122 14.65 -9.17 0.19
N ASP A 123 13.86 -10.25 0.11
CA ASP A 123 14.37 -11.59 -0.07
C ASP A 123 14.73 -11.90 -1.54
N PRO A 124 15.30 -13.06 -1.86
CA PRO A 124 15.67 -13.39 -3.25
C PRO A 124 14.51 -13.46 -4.24
N TRP A 125 13.30 -13.87 -3.80
CA TRP A 125 12.09 -13.89 -4.64
C TRP A 125 11.67 -12.46 -4.98
N PHE A 126 11.47 -11.64 -3.97
CA PHE A 126 11.08 -10.24 -4.09
C PHE A 126 12.09 -9.45 -4.93
N ARG A 127 13.39 -9.65 -4.68
CA ARG A 127 14.46 -9.02 -5.45
C ARG A 127 14.36 -9.33 -6.94
N ARG A 128 14.26 -10.62 -7.32
CA ARG A 128 14.17 -11.02 -8.74
C ARG A 128 12.96 -10.42 -9.42
N LEU A 129 11.79 -10.45 -8.77
CA LEU A 129 10.56 -9.90 -9.31
C LEU A 129 10.67 -8.38 -9.53
N PHE A 130 11.16 -7.66 -8.53
CA PHE A 130 11.23 -6.19 -8.64
C PHE A 130 12.38 -5.70 -9.51
N GLU A 131 13.49 -6.44 -9.63
CA GLU A 131 14.52 -6.19 -10.64
C GLU A 131 13.96 -6.37 -12.07
N ALA A 132 13.19 -7.41 -12.33
CA ALA A 132 12.54 -7.60 -13.62
C ALA A 132 11.54 -6.45 -13.92
N ARG A 133 10.71 -6.05 -12.95
CA ARG A 133 9.79 -4.91 -13.08
C ARG A 133 10.55 -3.60 -13.34
N ARG A 134 11.68 -3.37 -12.69
CA ARG A 134 12.54 -2.22 -12.90
C ARG A 134 13.11 -2.20 -14.33
N LEU A 135 13.59 -3.34 -14.82
CA LEU A 135 14.09 -3.48 -16.20
C LEU A 135 12.97 -3.21 -17.21
N MET A 136 11.76 -3.66 -16.98
CA MET A 136 10.62 -3.34 -17.87
C MET A 136 10.41 -1.83 -18.00
N TYR A 137 10.43 -1.07 -16.89
CA TYR A 137 10.35 0.38 -16.93
C TYR A 137 11.52 1.00 -17.71
N GLN A 138 12.73 0.54 -17.46
CA GLN A 138 13.94 1.12 -18.06
C GLN A 138 14.05 0.83 -19.56
N GLN A 139 13.63 -0.35 -20.02
CA GLN A 139 13.82 -0.80 -21.41
C GLN A 139 12.60 -0.52 -22.29
N ALA A 140 11.39 -0.52 -21.72
CA ALA A 140 10.15 -0.44 -22.49
C ALA A 140 9.09 0.52 -21.91
N GLY A 141 9.44 1.26 -20.86
CA GLY A 141 8.57 2.26 -20.28
C GLY A 141 7.35 1.73 -19.53
N SER A 142 6.41 2.62 -19.26
CA SER A 142 5.23 2.33 -18.45
C SER A 142 4.24 1.42 -19.14
N GLU A 143 4.17 1.43 -20.46
CA GLU A 143 3.20 0.62 -21.24
C GLU A 143 3.43 -0.88 -21.03
N LEU A 144 4.65 -1.37 -21.22
CA LEU A 144 4.96 -2.78 -21.02
C LEU A 144 4.71 -3.21 -19.57
N HIS A 145 5.16 -2.39 -18.61
CA HIS A 145 4.92 -2.68 -17.19
C HIS A 145 3.42 -2.76 -16.87
N ALA A 146 2.60 -1.83 -17.41
CA ALA A 146 1.17 -1.82 -17.20
C ALA A 146 0.46 -3.02 -17.84
N THR A 147 0.96 -3.51 -18.99
CA THR A 147 0.45 -4.72 -19.65
C THR A 147 0.66 -5.98 -18.80
N PHE A 148 1.82 -6.11 -18.14
CA PHE A 148 2.09 -7.26 -17.27
C PHE A 148 1.51 -7.12 -15.87
N HIS A 149 1.11 -5.92 -15.45
CA HIS A 149 0.68 -5.62 -14.09
C HIS A 149 -0.46 -6.52 -13.57
N PRO A 150 -1.53 -6.82 -14.36
CA PRO A 150 -2.57 -7.71 -13.92
C PRO A 150 -2.09 -9.13 -13.57
N LEU A 151 -1.10 -9.65 -14.30
CA LEU A 151 -0.60 -11.01 -14.13
C LEU A 151 0.14 -11.22 -12.79
N TRP A 152 0.64 -10.15 -12.17
CA TRP A 152 1.28 -10.21 -10.86
C TRP A 152 0.29 -9.98 -9.72
N LEU A 153 -0.76 -9.21 -9.98
CA LEU A 153 -1.65 -8.76 -8.92
C LEU A 153 -2.87 -9.65 -8.72
N TYR A 154 -3.34 -10.27 -9.79
CA TYR A 154 -4.62 -10.97 -9.81
C TYR A 154 -4.45 -12.44 -10.18
N PRO A 155 -5.28 -13.35 -9.64
CA PRO A 155 -5.30 -14.73 -10.09
C PRO A 155 -5.94 -14.84 -11.48
N PRO A 156 -5.63 -15.93 -12.24
CA PRO A 156 -6.08 -16.07 -13.63
C PRO A 156 -7.59 -16.02 -13.84
N ASP A 157 -8.38 -16.54 -12.91
CA ASP A 157 -9.84 -16.51 -12.94
C ASP A 157 -10.37 -15.08 -12.84
N TYR A 158 -9.76 -14.25 -11.99
CA TYR A 158 -10.10 -12.84 -11.90
C TYR A 158 -9.76 -12.09 -13.18
N VAL A 159 -8.55 -12.31 -13.73
CA VAL A 159 -8.13 -11.69 -15.00
C VAL A 159 -9.10 -12.04 -16.12
N ASN A 160 -9.44 -13.32 -16.26
CA ASN A 160 -10.35 -13.80 -17.31
C ASN A 160 -11.78 -13.23 -17.16
N GLY A 161 -12.22 -12.99 -15.92
CA GLY A 161 -13.56 -12.46 -15.65
C GLY A 161 -13.68 -10.93 -15.75
N HIS A 162 -12.56 -10.19 -15.74
CA HIS A 162 -12.54 -8.72 -15.64
C HIS A 162 -11.64 -8.06 -16.70
N ASP A 163 -11.38 -8.74 -17.82
CA ASP A 163 -10.42 -8.29 -18.83
C ASP A 163 -10.67 -6.86 -19.32
N GLY A 164 -11.94 -6.51 -19.61
CA GLY A 164 -12.28 -5.16 -20.05
C GLY A 164 -12.03 -4.06 -19.00
N GLU A 165 -12.27 -4.36 -17.72
CA GLU A 165 -12.02 -3.43 -16.60
C GLU A 165 -10.51 -3.25 -16.37
N LEU A 166 -9.76 -4.35 -16.46
CA LEU A 166 -8.31 -4.36 -16.31
C LEU A 166 -7.62 -3.63 -17.47
N ASP A 167 -8.15 -3.74 -18.68
CA ASP A 167 -7.64 -3.00 -19.83
C ASP A 167 -7.92 -1.49 -19.71
N GLU A 168 -9.07 -1.11 -19.16
CA GLU A 168 -9.35 0.29 -18.81
C GLU A 168 -8.44 0.80 -17.67
N GLU A 169 -8.19 -0.01 -16.65
CA GLU A 169 -7.22 0.32 -15.59
C GLU A 169 -5.80 0.49 -16.16
N ARG A 170 -5.40 -0.37 -17.10
CA ARG A 170 -4.12 -0.25 -17.83
C ARG A 170 -4.03 1.08 -18.57
N ARG A 171 -5.03 1.43 -19.39
CA ARG A 171 -5.05 2.71 -20.14
C ARG A 171 -4.92 3.91 -19.20
N ARG A 172 -5.67 3.93 -18.10
CA ARG A 172 -5.57 5.00 -17.08
C ARG A 172 -4.21 5.04 -16.41
N SER A 173 -3.63 3.88 -16.09
CA SER A 173 -2.31 3.77 -15.48
C SER A 173 -1.22 4.33 -16.39
N VAL A 174 -1.27 4.02 -17.68
CA VAL A 174 -0.31 4.55 -18.68
C VAL A 174 -0.48 6.06 -18.86
N ALA A 175 -1.72 6.53 -19.03
CA ALA A 175 -1.99 7.97 -19.21
C ALA A 175 -1.56 8.81 -17.97
N GLY A 176 -1.69 8.25 -16.77
CA GLY A 176 -1.30 8.89 -15.51
C GLY A 176 0.12 8.59 -15.05
N ALA A 177 0.89 7.81 -15.82
CA ALA A 177 2.21 7.35 -15.40
C ALA A 177 3.15 8.52 -15.07
N PRO A 178 3.92 8.43 -13.97
CA PRO A 178 5.00 9.37 -13.72
C PRO A 178 6.17 9.11 -14.67
N PRO A 179 7.14 10.03 -14.77
CA PRO A 179 8.42 9.76 -15.42
C PRO A 179 9.04 8.44 -14.96
N VAL A 180 9.68 7.72 -15.88
CA VAL A 180 10.26 6.38 -15.62
C VAL A 180 11.21 6.40 -14.43
N GLU A 181 11.98 7.46 -14.26
CA GLU A 181 12.94 7.64 -13.16
C GLU A 181 12.27 7.60 -11.80
N ILE A 182 11.05 8.11 -11.70
CA ILE A 182 10.23 8.05 -10.46
C ILE A 182 9.83 6.60 -10.18
N SER A 183 9.32 5.89 -11.18
CA SER A 183 8.93 4.48 -11.02
C SER A 183 10.12 3.61 -10.63
N VAL A 184 11.26 3.81 -11.27
CA VAL A 184 12.54 3.15 -10.95
C VAL A 184 13.01 3.50 -9.54
N GLY A 185 12.98 4.78 -9.16
CA GLY A 185 13.36 5.25 -7.83
C GLY A 185 12.49 4.62 -6.73
N ARG A 186 11.18 4.51 -6.96
CA ARG A 186 10.25 3.85 -6.03
C ARG A 186 10.54 2.34 -5.91
N ILE A 187 10.83 1.65 -7.02
CA ILE A 187 11.24 0.23 -6.97
C ILE A 187 12.56 0.08 -6.20
N ASN A 188 13.53 0.94 -6.40
CA ASN A 188 14.79 0.90 -5.65
C ASN A 188 14.56 1.06 -4.14
N ALA A 189 13.60 1.90 -3.73
CA ALA A 189 13.19 2.04 -2.32
C ALA A 189 12.69 0.71 -1.73
N LEU A 190 11.89 -0.04 -2.51
CA LEU A 190 11.38 -1.35 -2.07
C LEU A 190 12.51 -2.39 -1.96
N LEU A 191 13.42 -2.40 -2.92
CA LEU A 191 14.59 -3.31 -2.94
C LEU A 191 15.55 -3.06 -1.77
N ALA A 192 15.62 -1.82 -1.28
CA ALA A 192 16.45 -1.42 -0.13
C ALA A 192 15.79 -1.62 1.23
N PHE A 193 14.48 -1.98 1.25
CA PHE A 193 13.72 -2.05 2.50
C PHE A 193 14.08 -3.27 3.33
N ASP A 194 14.41 -3.04 4.63
CA ASP A 194 14.55 -4.06 5.66
C ASP A 194 14.17 -3.48 7.03
N ARG A 195 13.12 -4.02 7.65
CA ARG A 195 12.62 -3.61 8.97
C ARG A 195 12.57 -4.73 10.00
N ARG A 196 13.19 -5.88 9.70
CA ARG A 196 13.17 -7.06 10.58
C ARG A 196 13.58 -6.74 12.03
N ALA A 197 14.65 -5.99 12.20
CA ALA A 197 15.16 -5.64 13.53
C ALA A 197 14.23 -4.75 14.37
N GLY A 198 13.25 -4.07 13.72
CA GLY A 198 12.34 -3.14 14.38
C GLY A 198 10.97 -3.70 14.71
N LEU A 199 10.57 -4.82 14.12
CA LEU A 199 9.19 -5.32 14.16
C LEU A 199 8.67 -5.57 15.59
N ALA A 200 9.53 -6.05 16.49
CA ALA A 200 9.18 -6.28 17.89
C ALA A 200 8.87 -4.98 18.67
N ARG A 201 9.17 -3.81 18.14
CA ARG A 201 8.85 -2.51 18.73
C ARG A 201 7.47 -1.98 18.33
N ILE A 202 6.77 -2.64 17.41
CA ILE A 202 5.40 -2.24 17.02
C ILE A 202 4.47 -2.51 18.20
N GLN A 203 3.85 -1.45 18.71
CA GLN A 203 2.95 -1.49 19.87
C GLN A 203 1.48 -1.48 19.47
N ALA A 204 1.16 -0.96 18.28
CA ALA A 204 -0.21 -0.91 17.79
C ALA A 204 -0.77 -2.33 17.62
N PRO A 205 -2.01 -2.61 18.05
CA PRO A 205 -2.70 -3.83 17.68
C PRO A 205 -2.62 -4.01 16.16
N THR A 206 -2.19 -5.20 15.70
CA THR A 206 -1.86 -5.42 14.30
C THR A 206 -2.62 -6.59 13.71
N LEU A 207 -3.28 -6.36 12.56
CA LEU A 207 -3.87 -7.39 11.71
C LEU A 207 -3.05 -7.49 10.42
N ILE A 208 -2.67 -8.72 10.07
CA ILE A 208 -1.97 -9.04 8.83
C ILE A 208 -2.89 -9.89 7.97
N ILE A 209 -3.15 -9.46 6.75
CA ILE A 209 -3.99 -10.18 5.78
C ILE A 209 -3.14 -10.50 4.56
N ALA A 210 -3.16 -11.75 4.13
CA ALA A 210 -2.51 -12.20 2.91
C ALA A 210 -3.36 -13.24 2.18
N SER A 211 -2.98 -13.56 0.96
CA SER A 211 -3.57 -14.64 0.16
C SER A 211 -2.55 -15.78 0.03
N ASP A 212 -3.04 -17.02 0.00
CA ASP A 212 -2.22 -18.22 -0.18
C ASP A 212 -1.60 -18.31 -1.60
N ASN A 213 -2.15 -17.57 -2.56
CA ASN A 213 -1.68 -17.52 -3.95
C ASN A 213 -1.14 -16.14 -4.37
N ASP A 214 -0.70 -15.32 -3.41
CA ASP A 214 -0.03 -14.05 -3.72
C ASP A 214 1.33 -14.29 -4.38
N PHE A 215 1.45 -13.87 -5.65
CA PHE A 215 2.67 -14.01 -6.42
C PHE A 215 3.74 -12.97 -6.05
N VAL A 216 3.33 -11.78 -5.63
CA VAL A 216 4.25 -10.66 -5.33
C VAL A 216 4.87 -10.79 -3.95
N THR A 217 4.03 -11.01 -2.94
CA THR A 217 4.44 -11.21 -1.54
C THR A 217 3.81 -12.50 -1.01
N PRO A 218 4.37 -13.67 -1.34
CA PRO A 218 3.85 -14.95 -0.89
C PRO A 218 3.59 -14.99 0.62
N SER A 219 2.64 -15.83 1.05
CA SER A 219 2.08 -15.83 2.42
C SER A 219 3.12 -16.01 3.53
N TYR A 220 4.29 -16.57 3.23
CA TYR A 220 5.37 -16.70 4.22
C TYR A 220 5.87 -15.33 4.74
N HIS A 221 5.72 -14.24 3.97
CA HIS A 221 6.00 -12.88 4.46
C HIS A 221 5.01 -12.46 5.55
N ALA A 222 3.72 -12.75 5.36
CA ALA A 222 2.69 -12.49 6.37
C ALA A 222 2.93 -13.32 7.64
N GLU A 223 3.30 -14.59 7.49
CA GLU A 223 3.67 -15.46 8.61
C GLU A 223 4.90 -14.93 9.36
N ALA A 224 5.92 -14.46 8.62
CA ALA A 224 7.11 -13.85 9.22
C ALA A 224 6.78 -12.59 10.03
N LEU A 225 5.90 -11.72 9.49
CA LEU A 225 5.38 -10.55 10.21
C LEU A 225 4.63 -10.96 11.48
N GLY A 226 3.74 -11.95 11.38
CA GLY A 226 2.95 -12.45 12.51
C GLY A 226 3.80 -13.02 13.65
N ARG A 227 4.91 -13.69 13.31
CA ARG A 227 5.87 -14.18 14.30
C ARG A 227 6.70 -13.07 14.94
N ALA A 228 6.97 -11.98 14.22
CA ALA A 228 7.88 -10.94 14.65
C ALA A 228 7.21 -9.78 15.40
N ILE A 229 5.91 -9.56 15.19
CA ILE A 229 5.15 -8.46 15.82
C ILE A 229 4.36 -9.02 17.01
N PRO A 230 4.60 -8.55 18.24
CA PRO A 230 3.90 -9.05 19.43
C PRO A 230 2.38 -8.86 19.33
N GLY A 231 1.64 -9.95 19.56
CA GLY A 231 0.17 -9.92 19.56
C GLY A 231 -0.48 -9.72 18.18
N ALA A 232 0.27 -9.78 17.09
CA ALA A 232 -0.30 -9.66 15.75
C ALA A 232 -1.21 -10.84 15.41
N ARG A 233 -2.36 -10.54 14.82
CA ARG A 233 -3.28 -11.53 14.23
C ARG A 233 -2.96 -11.66 12.75
N THR A 234 -2.71 -12.90 12.28
CA THR A 234 -2.46 -13.20 10.86
C THR A 234 -3.64 -13.99 10.29
N VAL A 235 -4.13 -13.56 9.14
CA VAL A 235 -5.18 -14.23 8.36
C VAL A 235 -4.68 -14.46 6.94
N ILE A 236 -4.63 -15.73 6.54
CA ILE A 236 -4.32 -16.12 5.17
C ILE A 236 -5.62 -16.55 4.49
N LEU A 237 -6.06 -15.77 3.51
CA LEU A 237 -7.27 -16.07 2.74
C LEU A 237 -6.94 -17.01 1.58
N ARG A 238 -7.93 -17.83 1.23
CA ARG A 238 -7.78 -18.75 0.10
C ARG A 238 -8.06 -18.03 -1.21
N GLY A 239 -7.08 -17.97 -2.09
CA GLY A 239 -7.18 -17.26 -3.37
C GLY A 239 -7.20 -15.74 -3.20
N GLY A 240 -7.26 -15.01 -4.30
CA GLY A 240 -7.37 -13.57 -4.35
C GLY A 240 -6.13 -12.83 -4.84
N GLY A 241 -4.97 -13.47 -4.87
CA GLY A 241 -3.73 -12.86 -5.36
C GLY A 241 -3.23 -11.72 -4.49
N HIS A 242 -2.42 -10.83 -5.07
CA HIS A 242 -1.81 -9.70 -4.35
C HIS A 242 -2.81 -8.60 -4.01
N SER A 243 -3.78 -8.35 -4.90
CA SER A 243 -4.81 -7.30 -4.73
C SER A 243 -6.07 -7.82 -4.02
N ILE A 244 -5.90 -8.56 -2.94
CA ILE A 244 -6.97 -9.23 -2.22
C ILE A 244 -8.09 -8.30 -1.74
N SER A 245 -7.79 -7.03 -1.47
CA SER A 245 -8.77 -5.99 -1.14
C SER A 245 -9.73 -5.68 -2.28
N LYS A 246 -9.35 -5.96 -3.53
CA LYS A 246 -10.21 -5.85 -4.72
C LYS A 246 -10.88 -7.18 -5.08
N THR A 247 -10.13 -8.26 -5.09
CA THR A 247 -10.62 -9.57 -5.54
C THR A 247 -11.52 -10.27 -4.53
N ARG A 248 -11.36 -9.94 -3.24
CA ARG A 248 -12.12 -10.47 -2.10
C ARG A 248 -12.69 -9.32 -1.24
N THR A 249 -13.20 -8.27 -1.88
CA THR A 249 -13.61 -7.00 -1.25
C THR A 249 -14.51 -7.20 -0.03
N GLY A 250 -15.54 -8.03 -0.13
CA GLY A 250 -16.48 -8.26 0.97
C GLY A 250 -15.82 -8.89 2.20
N GLU A 251 -14.99 -9.90 2.00
CA GLU A 251 -14.27 -10.59 3.08
C GLU A 251 -13.20 -9.71 3.69
N PHE A 252 -12.44 -8.99 2.86
CA PHE A 252 -11.45 -8.01 3.30
C PHE A 252 -12.10 -6.92 4.16
N ASN A 253 -13.16 -6.30 3.68
CA ASN A 253 -13.86 -5.22 4.40
C ASN A 253 -14.40 -5.71 5.75
N ARG A 254 -15.00 -6.90 5.80
CA ARG A 254 -15.50 -7.49 7.05
C ARG A 254 -14.38 -7.70 8.07
N LEU A 255 -13.27 -8.33 7.67
CA LEU A 255 -12.12 -8.58 8.56
C LEU A 255 -11.52 -7.28 9.11
N VAL A 256 -11.38 -6.27 8.23
CA VAL A 256 -10.82 -4.98 8.64
C VAL A 256 -11.77 -4.23 9.57
N LEU A 257 -13.09 -4.17 9.28
CA LEU A 257 -14.06 -3.52 10.15
C LEU A 257 -14.11 -4.18 11.53
N GLU A 258 -14.24 -5.52 11.59
CA GLU A 258 -14.22 -6.27 12.84
C GLU A 258 -12.98 -5.96 13.68
N PHE A 259 -11.82 -5.85 13.04
CA PHE A 259 -10.58 -5.53 13.73
C PHE A 259 -10.49 -4.07 14.19
N LEU A 260 -11.00 -3.12 13.42
CA LEU A 260 -10.93 -1.70 13.75
C LEU A 260 -11.92 -1.30 14.87
N GLU A 261 -13.02 -2.04 15.02
CA GLU A 261 -14.09 -1.76 16.00
C GLU A 261 -13.92 -2.51 17.32
N GLY A 262 -13.24 -3.67 17.33
CA GLY A 262 -12.96 -4.49 18.51
C GLY A 262 -11.67 -4.11 19.19
#